data_5d83739141e49fd17acfa965362e2a06
#
_entry.id   5d83739141e49fd17acfa965362e2a06
#
_cell.length_a   1.000
_cell.length_b   1.000
_cell.length_c   1.000
_cell.angle_alpha   90.00
_cell.angle_beta   90.00
_cell.angle_gamma   90.00
#
_symmetry.space_group_name_H-M   'P 1'
#
loop_
_entity.id
_entity.type
_entity.pdbx_description
1 polymer ?
#
loop_
_entity_poly.entity_id
_entity_poly.type
_entity_poly.pdbx_seq_one_letter_code
_entity_poly.pdbx_strand_id
1 'polypeptide(L)'
;CTDGTGFSFAPSLTVTIPSTQTPAADSFDSAADFMLGTSANTYTGIPTEAVSMSWDRMVAHAQLTFKDLNGFTAGETISKVELTADSDADMVGKHYIYLDTKNVTKPNSTVANALTINGTNISVDETGTFVAWASFLPCTVNSLTVVVTTDKATYTREIASCELVFKKNARNVLAINMSSAIRKVIGVASLPFVETFDAMSKGDSESTGGSGTKVTPDQMENFSNYATNTYQAG
;
A
#
# COMPACT_ATOMS: atom_id res chain seq x y z
N CYS A 1 9.66 22.68 -32.87
CA CYS A 1 9.07 23.89 -33.49
C CYS A 1 9.72 25.10 -32.88
N THR A 2 10.30 25.97 -33.67
CA THR A 2 10.72 27.32 -33.27
C THR A 2 9.60 28.27 -33.64
N ASP A 3 9.19 29.10 -32.71
CA ASP A 3 8.12 30.12 -32.92
C ASP A 3 8.61 31.39 -33.62
N GLY A 4 9.80 31.41 -34.16
CA GLY A 4 10.45 32.57 -34.75
C GLY A 4 11.09 33.53 -33.74
N THR A 5 10.96 33.31 -32.45
CA THR A 5 11.58 34.13 -31.39
C THR A 5 12.85 33.52 -30.85
N GLY A 6 13.27 32.37 -31.37
CA GLY A 6 14.46 31.63 -30.93
C GLY A 6 14.23 30.72 -29.73
N PHE A 7 13.01 30.61 -29.21
CA PHE A 7 12.66 29.64 -28.17
C PHE A 7 12.31 28.29 -28.81
N SER A 8 12.99 27.24 -28.37
CA SER A 8 12.66 25.87 -28.73
C SER A 8 11.86 25.24 -27.61
N PHE A 9 10.59 24.88 -27.89
CA PHE A 9 9.79 24.11 -26.98
C PHE A 9 9.97 22.62 -27.28
N ALA A 10 10.51 21.87 -26.34
CA ALA A 10 10.49 20.41 -26.43
C ALA A 10 9.02 19.92 -26.32
N PRO A 11 8.47 19.19 -27.32
CA PRO A 11 7.12 18.69 -27.23
C PRO A 11 7.01 17.73 -26.03
N SER A 12 6.05 17.98 -25.17
CA SER A 12 5.81 17.14 -24.00
C SER A 12 4.34 16.69 -23.93
N LEU A 13 4.14 15.51 -23.41
CA LEU A 13 2.82 14.95 -23.11
C LEU A 13 2.64 14.89 -21.61
N THR A 14 1.49 15.33 -21.13
CA THR A 14 1.11 15.16 -19.73
C THR A 14 0.43 13.82 -19.54
N VAL A 15 0.94 13.01 -18.62
CA VAL A 15 0.33 11.74 -18.23
C VAL A 15 0.09 11.73 -16.72
N THR A 16 -0.91 10.97 -16.28
CA THR A 16 -1.20 10.79 -14.87
C THR A 16 -1.23 9.30 -14.56
N ILE A 17 -0.31 8.86 -13.72
CA ILE A 17 -0.34 7.50 -13.19
C ILE A 17 -1.29 7.50 -11.99
N PRO A 18 -2.36 6.70 -11.98
CA PRO A 18 -3.31 6.69 -10.89
C PRO A 18 -2.65 6.18 -9.60
N SER A 19 -2.94 6.86 -8.49
CA SER A 19 -2.50 6.43 -7.14
C SER A 19 -3.31 5.27 -6.58
N THR A 20 -4.47 4.99 -7.19
CA THR A 20 -5.28 3.80 -6.91
C THR A 20 -5.42 3.01 -8.19
N GLN A 21 -5.02 1.75 -8.15
CA GLN A 21 -5.01 0.86 -9.31
C GLN A 21 -5.87 -0.38 -9.03
N THR A 22 -6.52 -0.88 -10.08
CA THR A 22 -7.31 -2.11 -10.02
C THR A 22 -6.75 -3.08 -11.08
N PRO A 23 -5.70 -3.83 -10.74
CA PRO A 23 -5.06 -4.75 -11.68
C PRO A 23 -6.02 -5.88 -12.08
N ALA A 24 -5.81 -6.46 -13.25
CA ALA A 24 -6.40 -7.74 -13.61
C ALA A 24 -5.78 -8.88 -12.79
N ALA A 25 -6.37 -10.07 -12.79
CA ALA A 25 -5.93 -11.20 -11.96
C ALA A 25 -4.43 -11.53 -12.15
N ASP A 26 -3.92 -11.49 -13.38
CA ASP A 26 -2.55 -11.87 -13.72
C ASP A 26 -1.79 -10.75 -14.45
N SER A 27 -2.22 -9.50 -14.32
CA SER A 27 -1.65 -8.37 -15.03
C SER A 27 -1.88 -7.06 -14.29
N PHE A 28 -1.20 -6.02 -14.73
CA PHE A 28 -1.33 -4.66 -14.21
C PHE A 28 -2.66 -3.99 -14.62
N ASP A 29 -2.95 -2.84 -14.01
CA ASP A 29 -4.05 -1.97 -14.40
C ASP A 29 -3.72 -1.27 -15.73
N SER A 30 -4.54 -1.48 -16.76
CA SER A 30 -4.33 -0.87 -18.06
C SER A 30 -4.43 0.66 -18.06
N ALA A 31 -5.15 1.25 -17.11
CA ALA A 31 -5.22 2.70 -16.93
C ALA A 31 -3.89 3.31 -16.43
N ALA A 32 -3.01 2.49 -15.89
CA ALA A 32 -1.68 2.88 -15.43
C ALA A 32 -0.56 2.52 -16.41
N ASP A 33 -0.88 2.05 -17.61
CA ASP A 33 0.11 1.70 -18.64
C ASP A 33 0.21 2.81 -19.70
N PHE A 34 1.40 3.34 -19.88
CA PHE A 34 1.71 4.33 -20.89
C PHE A 34 2.79 3.85 -21.84
N MET A 35 2.48 3.89 -23.12
CA MET A 35 3.41 3.55 -24.19
C MET A 35 3.60 4.73 -25.12
N LEU A 36 4.84 4.97 -25.53
CA LEU A 36 5.21 5.93 -26.54
C LEU A 36 5.57 5.20 -27.82
N GLY A 37 4.81 5.43 -28.89
CA GLY A 37 5.11 4.94 -30.22
C GLY A 37 6.07 5.87 -30.94
N THR A 38 7.08 5.32 -31.58
CA THR A 38 8.05 6.06 -32.40
C THR A 38 8.14 5.44 -33.79
N SER A 39 7.97 6.26 -34.82
CA SER A 39 8.28 5.86 -36.19
C SER A 39 9.76 6.00 -36.48
N ALA A 40 10.35 5.04 -37.16
CA ALA A 40 11.74 5.13 -37.63
C ALA A 40 11.93 6.19 -38.72
N ASN A 41 10.86 6.56 -39.41
CA ASN A 41 10.91 7.48 -40.54
C ASN A 41 10.22 8.81 -40.20
N THR A 42 10.73 9.91 -40.75
CA THR A 42 10.08 11.21 -40.73
C THR A 42 9.20 11.34 -41.96
N TYR A 43 7.95 11.73 -41.80
CA TYR A 43 6.98 11.91 -42.88
C TYR A 43 6.69 13.40 -43.04
N THR A 44 6.72 13.89 -44.27
CA THR A 44 6.35 15.29 -44.64
C THR A 44 4.92 15.46 -45.05
N GLY A 45 4.13 14.37 -45.05
CA GLY A 45 2.74 14.33 -45.39
C GLY A 45 2.05 13.09 -44.82
N ILE A 46 0.82 12.83 -45.22
CA ILE A 46 0.08 11.62 -44.79
C ILE A 46 0.70 10.42 -45.53
N PRO A 47 1.23 9.42 -44.79
CA PRO A 47 1.76 8.21 -45.39
C PRO A 47 0.63 7.44 -46.13
N THR A 48 0.92 6.97 -47.32
CA THR A 48 0.03 6.10 -48.11
C THR A 48 0.26 4.61 -47.82
N GLU A 49 1.39 4.29 -47.18
CA GLU A 49 1.80 2.95 -46.79
C GLU A 49 1.69 2.76 -45.29
N ALA A 50 1.65 1.51 -44.83
CA ALA A 50 1.64 1.19 -43.40
C ALA A 50 2.94 1.70 -42.71
N VAL A 51 2.77 2.44 -41.63
CA VAL A 51 3.86 2.99 -40.84
C VAL A 51 4.29 1.97 -39.79
N SER A 52 5.56 1.58 -39.84
CA SER A 52 6.15 0.75 -38.78
C SER A 52 6.44 1.59 -37.55
N MET A 53 5.94 1.15 -36.39
CA MET A 53 6.10 1.80 -35.10
C MET A 53 6.83 0.90 -34.11
N SER A 54 7.78 1.47 -33.38
CA SER A 54 8.32 0.85 -32.17
C SER A 54 7.61 1.45 -30.94
N TRP A 55 7.39 0.62 -29.93
CA TRP A 55 6.68 1.02 -28.72
C TRP A 55 7.56 0.88 -27.51
N ASP A 56 7.72 1.95 -26.73
CA ASP A 56 8.40 1.96 -25.46
C ASP A 56 7.42 2.19 -24.33
N ARG A 57 7.40 1.29 -23.34
CA ARG A 57 6.66 1.54 -22.10
C ARG A 57 7.38 2.58 -21.26
N MET A 58 6.67 3.61 -20.88
CA MET A 58 7.21 4.72 -20.10
C MET A 58 7.08 4.49 -18.59
N VAL A 59 6.39 3.42 -18.19
CA VAL A 59 6.17 3.02 -16.79
C VAL A 59 6.97 1.76 -16.45
N ALA A 60 7.17 1.54 -15.16
CA ALA A 60 7.66 0.31 -14.58
C ALA A 60 6.48 -0.54 -14.14
N HIS A 61 6.45 -1.82 -14.50
CA HIS A 61 5.50 -2.79 -13.95
C HIS A 61 6.19 -3.63 -12.90
N ALA A 62 5.52 -3.84 -11.78
CA ALA A 62 5.98 -4.71 -10.72
C ALA A 62 5.00 -5.85 -10.50
N GLN A 63 5.51 -7.06 -10.47
CA GLN A 63 4.85 -8.24 -9.95
C GLN A 63 5.33 -8.45 -8.52
N LEU A 64 4.47 -8.20 -7.56
CA LEU A 64 4.76 -8.23 -6.14
C LEU A 64 4.21 -9.52 -5.56
N THR A 65 5.07 -10.40 -5.07
CA THR A 65 4.67 -11.60 -4.35
C THR A 65 4.80 -11.35 -2.87
N PHE A 66 3.69 -11.29 -2.17
CA PHE A 66 3.62 -11.21 -0.72
C PHE A 66 3.58 -12.62 -0.14
N LYS A 67 4.46 -12.91 0.81
CA LYS A 67 4.61 -14.25 1.39
C LYS A 67 4.39 -14.23 2.88
N ASP A 68 3.75 -15.26 3.38
CA ASP A 68 3.68 -15.57 4.82
C ASP A 68 3.08 -14.43 5.64
N LEU A 69 1.86 -13.98 5.35
CA LEU A 69 1.17 -13.00 6.18
C LEU A 69 1.09 -13.48 7.64
N ASN A 70 1.75 -12.78 8.55
CA ASN A 70 1.89 -13.18 9.95
C ASN A 70 0.54 -13.35 10.65
N GLY A 71 0.19 -14.58 11.02
CA GLY A 71 -1.09 -14.89 11.68
C GLY A 71 -2.30 -14.80 10.74
N PHE A 72 -2.10 -14.97 9.43
CA PHE A 72 -3.19 -15.10 8.45
C PHE A 72 -4.12 -16.25 8.83
N THR A 73 -5.39 -16.04 8.62
CA THR A 73 -6.43 -17.05 8.85
C THR A 73 -7.03 -17.47 7.52
N ALA A 74 -7.06 -18.77 7.24
CA ALA A 74 -7.65 -19.28 6.01
C ALA A 74 -9.05 -18.73 5.76
N GLY A 75 -9.29 -18.31 4.52
CA GLY A 75 -10.54 -17.66 4.10
C GLY A 75 -10.60 -16.15 4.32
N GLU A 76 -9.53 -15.49 4.79
CA GLU A 76 -9.40 -14.03 4.68
C GLU A 76 -9.30 -13.63 3.21
N THR A 77 -9.90 -12.50 2.86
CA THR A 77 -9.86 -11.94 1.51
C THR A 77 -9.13 -10.61 1.50
N ILE A 78 -8.28 -10.39 0.49
CA ILE A 78 -7.53 -9.13 0.36
C ILE A 78 -8.49 -8.03 -0.11
N SER A 79 -8.59 -6.97 0.67
CA SER A 79 -9.36 -5.76 0.29
C SER A 79 -8.50 -4.77 -0.47
N LYS A 80 -7.28 -4.54 -0.02
CA LYS A 80 -6.30 -3.65 -0.66
C LYS A 80 -4.89 -3.91 -0.19
N VAL A 81 -3.94 -3.45 -1.01
CA VAL A 81 -2.53 -3.34 -0.65
C VAL A 81 -2.09 -1.89 -0.82
N GLU A 82 -1.49 -1.31 0.19
CA GLU A 82 -0.95 0.04 0.16
C GLU A 82 0.57 -0.03 0.25
N LEU A 83 1.22 0.68 -0.66
CA LEU A 83 2.67 0.82 -0.73
C LEU A 83 3.02 2.27 -0.50
N THR A 84 3.88 2.57 0.45
CA THR A 84 4.40 3.92 0.69
C THR A 84 5.91 3.85 0.68
N ALA A 85 6.52 4.52 -0.30
CA ALA A 85 7.95 4.64 -0.43
C ALA A 85 8.50 5.83 0.38
N ASP A 86 9.82 5.99 0.41
CA ASP A 86 10.47 7.19 0.91
C ASP A 86 9.97 8.45 0.18
N SER A 87 10.09 9.61 0.80
CA SER A 87 9.56 10.88 0.31
C SER A 87 10.11 11.32 -1.05
N ASP A 88 11.28 10.81 -1.42
CA ASP A 88 11.97 11.17 -2.66
C ASP A 88 11.56 10.30 -3.86
N ALA A 89 10.84 9.21 -3.60
CA ALA A 89 10.34 8.31 -4.63
C ALA A 89 9.04 8.82 -5.25
N ASP A 90 9.09 9.26 -6.50
CA ASP A 90 7.92 9.69 -7.25
C ASP A 90 7.29 8.49 -7.97
N MET A 91 6.36 7.81 -7.32
CA MET A 91 5.76 6.58 -7.85
C MET A 91 4.58 6.85 -8.79
N VAL A 92 3.71 7.77 -8.43
CA VAL A 92 2.43 8.01 -9.09
C VAL A 92 2.13 9.49 -9.22
N GLY A 93 1.06 9.85 -9.95
CA GLY A 93 0.61 11.22 -10.11
C GLY A 93 0.89 11.77 -11.51
N LYS A 94 0.86 13.09 -11.64
CA LYS A 94 0.98 13.79 -12.91
C LYS A 94 2.44 13.98 -13.29
N HIS A 95 2.79 13.61 -14.53
CA HIS A 95 4.16 13.70 -15.06
C HIS A 95 4.16 14.23 -16.49
N TYR A 96 5.32 14.75 -16.90
CA TYR A 96 5.58 15.13 -18.27
C TYR A 96 6.50 14.10 -18.94
N ILE A 97 6.10 13.65 -20.11
CA ILE A 97 6.93 12.84 -21.00
C ILE A 97 7.41 13.74 -22.14
N TYR A 98 8.71 13.98 -22.24
CA TYR A 98 9.30 14.69 -23.38
C TYR A 98 9.43 13.73 -24.55
N LEU A 99 8.80 14.09 -25.67
CA LEU A 99 8.70 13.18 -26.81
C LEU A 99 10.01 13.02 -27.58
N ASP A 100 10.89 14.01 -27.50
CA ASP A 100 12.21 14.02 -28.13
C ASP A 100 13.23 13.14 -27.39
N THR A 101 13.28 13.26 -26.09
CA THR A 101 14.28 12.56 -25.24
C THR A 101 13.71 11.29 -24.57
N LYS A 102 12.37 11.10 -24.62
CA LYS A 102 11.65 10.06 -23.87
C LYS A 102 11.93 10.11 -22.36
N ASN A 103 12.28 11.29 -21.86
CA ASN A 103 12.48 11.53 -20.45
C ASN A 103 11.14 11.77 -19.75
N VAL A 104 11.04 11.25 -18.54
CA VAL A 104 9.91 11.48 -17.65
C VAL A 104 10.34 12.44 -16.58
N THR A 105 9.61 13.52 -16.40
CA THR A 105 9.88 14.51 -15.35
C THR A 105 8.63 14.83 -14.56
N LYS A 106 8.81 15.21 -13.31
CA LYS A 106 7.71 15.62 -12.44
C LYS A 106 7.40 17.11 -12.60
N PRO A 107 6.15 17.51 -12.64
CA PRO A 107 5.77 18.89 -12.34
C PRO A 107 5.88 19.13 -10.83
N ASN A 108 6.20 20.34 -10.44
CA ASN A 108 6.58 20.71 -9.06
C ASN A 108 5.56 20.43 -7.93
N SER A 109 4.43 19.75 -8.15
CA SER A 109 3.40 19.70 -7.10
C SER A 109 2.37 18.56 -7.11
N THR A 110 2.50 17.50 -7.91
CA THR A 110 1.40 16.52 -8.05
C THR A 110 1.83 15.05 -8.08
N VAL A 111 2.99 14.76 -7.60
CA VAL A 111 3.51 13.41 -7.47
C VAL A 111 3.34 12.89 -6.05
N ALA A 112 3.19 11.59 -5.91
CA ALA A 112 3.07 10.93 -4.63
C ALA A 112 3.94 9.67 -4.58
N ASN A 113 4.45 9.41 -3.40
CA ASN A 113 5.24 8.23 -3.07
C ASN A 113 4.36 7.06 -2.56
N ALA A 114 3.04 7.19 -2.65
CA ALA A 114 2.10 6.19 -2.15
C ALA A 114 1.18 5.68 -3.26
N LEU A 115 0.97 4.37 -3.27
CA LEU A 115 0.13 3.65 -4.22
C LEU A 115 -0.80 2.70 -3.49
N THR A 116 -2.07 2.66 -3.88
CA THR A 116 -3.06 1.70 -3.41
C THR A 116 -3.42 0.73 -4.55
N ILE A 117 -3.36 -0.56 -4.28
CA ILE A 117 -3.78 -1.64 -5.17
C ILE A 117 -5.09 -2.20 -4.61
N ASN A 118 -6.17 -2.16 -5.37
CA ASN A 118 -7.44 -2.78 -5.00
C ASN A 118 -7.34 -4.30 -5.04
N GLY A 119 -7.88 -4.96 -4.01
CA GLY A 119 -7.79 -6.41 -3.84
C GLY A 119 -8.80 -7.24 -4.66
N THR A 120 -9.70 -6.61 -5.43
CA THR A 120 -10.83 -7.26 -6.09
C THR A 120 -10.46 -8.51 -6.91
N ASN A 121 -9.28 -8.52 -7.54
CA ASN A 121 -8.81 -9.61 -8.38
C ASN A 121 -7.60 -10.34 -7.76
N ILE A 122 -7.34 -10.17 -6.47
CA ILE A 122 -6.24 -10.82 -5.78
C ILE A 122 -6.75 -12.07 -5.09
N SER A 123 -6.22 -13.22 -5.50
CA SER A 123 -6.43 -14.50 -4.82
C SER A 123 -5.29 -14.73 -3.83
N VAL A 124 -5.63 -15.11 -2.61
CA VAL A 124 -4.68 -15.46 -1.55
C VAL A 124 -4.79 -16.94 -1.24
N ASP A 125 -3.66 -17.61 -1.04
CA ASP A 125 -3.62 -19.02 -0.66
C ASP A 125 -3.82 -19.23 0.86
N GLU A 126 -3.84 -20.50 1.28
CA GLU A 126 -4.05 -20.86 2.69
C GLU A 126 -2.93 -20.40 3.63
N THR A 127 -1.77 -20.07 3.08
CA THR A 127 -0.60 -19.57 3.85
C THR A 127 -0.57 -18.05 3.96
N GLY A 128 -1.50 -17.35 3.31
CA GLY A 128 -1.47 -15.89 3.20
C GLY A 128 -0.48 -15.40 2.14
N THR A 129 -0.17 -16.23 1.14
CA THR A 129 0.68 -15.84 0.02
C THR A 129 -0.18 -15.44 -1.16
N PHE A 130 0.16 -14.33 -1.81
CA PHE A 130 -0.55 -13.82 -2.97
C PHE A 130 0.35 -12.97 -3.87
N VAL A 131 -0.14 -12.71 -5.08
CA VAL A 131 0.52 -11.85 -6.06
C VAL A 131 -0.36 -10.63 -6.31
N ALA A 132 0.25 -9.46 -6.31
CA ALA A 132 -0.38 -8.22 -6.75
C ALA A 132 0.48 -7.55 -7.83
N TRP A 133 -0.16 -6.84 -8.74
CA TRP A 133 0.51 -6.09 -9.79
C TRP A 133 0.37 -4.60 -9.54
N ALA A 134 1.43 -3.87 -9.83
CA ALA A 134 1.46 -2.42 -9.74
C ALA A 134 2.17 -1.81 -10.94
N SER A 135 1.77 -0.60 -11.30
CA SER A 135 2.45 0.21 -12.32
C SER A 135 2.79 1.56 -11.72
N PHE A 136 4.01 1.99 -11.88
CA PHE A 136 4.49 3.27 -11.38
C PHE A 136 5.60 3.83 -12.25
N LEU A 137 5.98 5.05 -11.97
CA LEU A 137 7.09 5.65 -12.68
C LEU A 137 8.40 4.96 -12.35
N PRO A 138 9.34 4.96 -13.30
CA PRO A 138 10.69 4.54 -13.02
C PRO A 138 11.27 5.36 -11.87
N CYS A 139 11.62 4.71 -10.78
CA CYS A 139 12.16 5.35 -9.58
C CYS A 139 13.05 4.40 -8.79
N THR A 140 13.80 4.96 -7.86
CA THR A 140 14.52 4.21 -6.83
C THR A 140 13.78 4.39 -5.51
N VAL A 141 13.54 3.30 -4.80
CA VAL A 141 12.88 3.27 -3.50
C VAL A 141 13.89 2.77 -2.47
N ASN A 142 14.19 3.60 -1.46
CA ASN A 142 15.19 3.30 -0.42
C ASN A 142 14.55 2.77 0.87
N SER A 143 13.28 3.06 1.07
CA SER A 143 12.46 2.46 2.13
C SER A 143 11.04 2.22 1.62
N LEU A 144 10.38 1.21 2.15
CA LEU A 144 9.04 0.84 1.73
C LEU A 144 8.21 0.40 2.94
N THR A 145 7.09 1.05 3.14
CA THR A 145 6.03 0.57 4.04
C THR A 145 4.96 -0.12 3.23
N VAL A 146 4.64 -1.33 3.63
CA VAL A 146 3.58 -2.15 3.02
C VAL A 146 2.47 -2.34 4.04
N VAL A 147 1.23 -2.05 3.63
CA VAL A 147 0.05 -2.35 4.41
C VAL A 147 -0.88 -3.23 3.58
N VAL A 148 -1.09 -4.45 4.01
CA VAL A 148 -2.08 -5.36 3.43
C VAL A 148 -3.32 -5.31 4.31
N THR A 149 -4.47 -5.01 3.73
CA THR A 149 -5.76 -5.02 4.42
C THR A 149 -6.60 -6.18 3.91
N THR A 150 -7.07 -7.01 4.83
CA THR A 150 -8.04 -8.08 4.57
C THR A 150 -9.40 -7.68 5.14
N ASP A 151 -10.39 -8.54 4.97
CA ASP A 151 -11.69 -8.42 5.63
C ASP A 151 -11.63 -8.60 7.16
N LYS A 152 -10.51 -9.16 7.70
CA LYS A 152 -10.36 -9.47 9.13
C LYS A 152 -9.22 -8.72 9.83
N ALA A 153 -8.18 -8.31 9.10
CA ALA A 153 -6.99 -7.69 9.71
C ALA A 153 -6.26 -6.74 8.76
N THR A 154 -5.41 -5.90 9.34
CA THR A 154 -4.34 -5.20 8.63
C THR A 154 -2.99 -5.79 9.01
N TYR A 155 -2.09 -5.86 8.03
CA TYR A 155 -0.73 -6.38 8.17
C TYR A 155 0.23 -5.29 7.72
N THR A 156 0.99 -4.73 8.63
CA THR A 156 1.94 -3.66 8.33
C THR A 156 3.37 -4.17 8.40
N ARG A 157 4.11 -3.95 7.34
CA ARG A 157 5.54 -4.26 7.24
C ARG A 157 6.31 -3.03 6.83
N GLU A 158 7.32 -2.68 7.63
CA GLU A 158 8.28 -1.64 7.30
C GLU A 158 9.59 -2.26 6.84
N ILE A 159 10.10 -1.79 5.71
CA ILE A 159 11.39 -2.15 5.12
C ILE A 159 12.22 -0.86 5.11
N ALA A 160 12.94 -0.65 6.20
CA ALA A 160 13.63 0.62 6.47
C ALA A 160 14.84 0.87 5.55
N SER A 161 15.39 -0.17 4.95
CA SER A 161 16.52 -0.06 4.02
C SER A 161 16.35 -1.08 2.90
N CYS A 162 16.09 -0.58 1.71
CA CYS A 162 16.05 -1.37 0.48
C CYS A 162 16.58 -0.46 -0.65
N GLU A 163 17.22 -1.00 -1.63
CA GLU A 163 17.62 -0.28 -2.84
C GLU A 163 16.88 -0.93 -4.01
N LEU A 164 15.59 -0.58 -4.16
CA LEU A 164 14.74 -1.13 -5.21
C LEU A 164 14.73 -0.18 -6.39
N VAL A 165 15.32 -0.59 -7.49
CA VAL A 165 15.36 0.19 -8.73
C VAL A 165 14.30 -0.33 -9.70
N PHE A 166 13.26 0.45 -9.92
CA PHE A 166 12.19 0.15 -10.87
C PHE A 166 12.47 0.81 -12.22
N LYS A 167 12.65 -0.01 -13.24
CA LYS A 167 13.05 0.44 -14.58
C LYS A 167 11.86 0.47 -15.53
N LYS A 168 11.80 1.52 -16.38
CA LYS A 168 10.84 1.57 -17.48
C LYS A 168 11.02 0.41 -18.45
N ASN A 169 9.96 0.07 -19.15
CA ASN A 169 9.94 -0.99 -20.15
C ASN A 169 10.39 -2.36 -19.60
N ALA A 170 10.19 -2.60 -18.31
CA ALA A 170 10.59 -3.81 -17.62
C ALA A 170 9.48 -4.32 -16.69
N ARG A 171 9.40 -5.65 -16.56
CA ARG A 171 8.67 -6.31 -15.50
C ARG A 171 9.64 -6.53 -14.33
N ASN A 172 9.41 -5.83 -13.25
CA ASN A 172 10.16 -5.98 -12.02
C ASN A 172 9.47 -7.04 -11.15
N VAL A 173 10.18 -8.08 -10.74
CA VAL A 173 9.62 -9.15 -9.89
C VAL A 173 10.23 -9.01 -8.50
N LEU A 174 9.37 -8.85 -7.51
CA LEU A 174 9.77 -8.62 -6.13
C LEU A 174 9.01 -9.57 -5.20
N ALA A 175 9.73 -10.21 -4.28
CA ALA A 175 9.13 -11.00 -3.21
C ALA A 175 9.25 -10.23 -1.89
N ILE A 176 8.13 -10.05 -1.22
CA ILE A 176 8.02 -9.34 0.06
C ILE A 176 7.58 -10.36 1.11
N ASN A 177 8.47 -10.68 2.03
CA ASN A 177 8.15 -11.56 3.14
C ASN A 177 7.37 -10.78 4.21
N MET A 178 6.19 -11.25 4.58
CA MET A 178 5.29 -10.61 5.55
C MET A 178 5.25 -11.34 6.90
N SER A 179 6.13 -12.32 7.14
CA SER A 179 6.15 -13.11 8.39
C SER A 179 6.43 -12.29 9.65
N SER A 180 7.07 -11.12 9.50
CA SER A 180 7.31 -10.16 10.59
C SER A 180 6.39 -8.93 10.52
N ALA A 181 5.33 -8.98 9.73
CA ALA A 181 4.35 -7.90 9.70
C ALA A 181 3.58 -7.80 11.02
N ILE A 182 3.29 -6.58 11.42
CA ILE A 182 2.43 -6.32 12.58
C ILE A 182 0.98 -6.53 12.14
N ARG A 183 0.33 -7.53 12.74
CA ARG A 183 -1.09 -7.82 12.49
C ARG A 183 -1.96 -7.04 13.48
N LYS A 184 -2.95 -6.31 12.96
CA LYS A 184 -3.98 -5.66 13.74
C LYS A 184 -5.36 -6.17 13.26
N VAL A 185 -6.10 -6.83 14.14
CA VAL A 185 -7.43 -7.37 13.81
C VAL A 185 -8.43 -6.23 13.66
N ILE A 186 -9.25 -6.28 12.58
CA ILE A 186 -10.33 -5.32 12.32
C ILE A 186 -11.57 -5.79 13.08
N GLY A 187 -12.28 -4.85 13.70
CA GLY A 187 -13.54 -5.13 14.39
C GLY A 187 -13.41 -5.74 15.79
N VAL A 188 -12.20 -6.01 16.26
CA VAL A 188 -12.01 -6.12 17.70
C VAL A 188 -12.14 -4.70 18.23
N ALA A 189 -13.31 -4.39 18.78
CA ALA A 189 -13.40 -3.23 19.64
C ALA A 189 -12.22 -3.30 20.58
N SER A 190 -11.34 -2.29 20.59
CA SER A 190 -10.42 -2.09 21.70
C SER A 190 -11.31 -2.29 22.91
N LEU A 191 -10.95 -3.22 23.79
CA LEU A 191 -11.75 -3.48 24.97
C LEU A 191 -12.21 -2.13 25.50
N PRO A 192 -13.53 -1.81 25.46
CA PRO A 192 -14.02 -0.57 26.04
C PRO A 192 -14.10 -0.75 27.55
N PHE A 193 -13.12 -1.45 28.10
CA PHE A 193 -13.01 -1.64 29.50
C PHE A 193 -12.01 -0.64 30.03
N VAL A 194 -12.40 0.60 30.07
CA VAL A 194 -11.94 1.53 31.09
C VAL A 194 -12.83 1.27 32.29
N GLU A 195 -12.49 0.25 33.06
CA GLU A 195 -12.97 0.22 34.42
C GLU A 195 -12.29 1.41 35.11
N THR A 196 -13.03 2.47 35.26
CA THR A 196 -12.74 3.45 36.27
C THR A 196 -13.20 2.79 37.55
N PHE A 197 -12.31 2.21 38.30
CA PHE A 197 -12.57 1.66 39.63
C PHE A 197 -13.23 2.67 40.59
N ASP A 198 -13.61 3.83 40.10
CA ASP A 198 -14.32 4.89 40.78
C ASP A 198 -15.71 4.47 41.27
N ALA A 199 -16.33 3.44 40.69
CA ALA A 199 -17.56 2.84 41.19
C ALA A 199 -17.32 1.70 42.20
N MET A 200 -16.09 1.27 42.36
CA MET A 200 -15.72 0.31 43.37
C MET A 200 -15.32 1.07 44.62
N SER A 201 -16.24 1.23 45.53
CA SER A 201 -15.87 1.63 46.87
C SER A 201 -14.94 0.54 47.45
N LYS A 202 -13.83 0.99 48.00
CA LYS A 202 -12.88 0.13 48.68
C LYS A 202 -13.65 -0.75 49.70
N GLY A 203 -13.61 -2.07 49.45
CA GLY A 203 -14.30 -2.97 50.36
C GLY A 203 -13.78 -2.83 51.79
N ASP A 204 -14.66 -2.82 52.76
CA ASP A 204 -14.29 -2.86 54.14
C ASP A 204 -13.53 -4.15 54.42
N SER A 205 -12.32 -4.07 54.81
CA SER A 205 -11.68 -5.16 55.51
C SER A 205 -12.20 -5.10 56.95
N GLU A 206 -12.91 -6.12 57.40
CA GLU A 206 -13.43 -6.24 58.75
C GLU A 206 -12.38 -6.08 59.85
N SER A 207 -11.09 -6.12 59.48
CA SER A 207 -10.00 -6.03 60.43
C SER A 207 -9.44 -4.63 60.65
N THR A 208 -9.82 -3.64 59.87
CA THR A 208 -9.20 -2.31 59.91
C THR A 208 -10.16 -1.15 60.06
N GLY A 209 -11.48 -1.40 60.15
CA GLY A 209 -12.47 -0.36 60.36
C GLY A 209 -12.58 0.65 59.23
N GLY A 210 -12.25 0.26 57.99
CA GLY A 210 -12.41 1.07 56.81
C GLY A 210 -13.87 1.02 56.33
N SER A 211 -14.45 2.15 55.97
CA SER A 211 -15.79 2.21 55.39
C SER A 211 -15.77 1.96 53.89
N GLY A 212 -16.10 0.80 53.48
CA GLY A 212 -16.24 0.48 52.07
C GLY A 212 -17.25 -0.64 51.86
N THR A 213 -17.93 -0.62 50.75
CA THR A 213 -18.89 -1.65 50.42
C THR A 213 -18.14 -2.86 49.87
N LYS A 214 -18.42 -4.04 50.38
CA LYS A 214 -17.89 -5.28 49.83
C LYS A 214 -18.30 -5.37 48.35
N VAL A 215 -17.33 -5.66 47.50
CA VAL A 215 -17.63 -6.01 46.11
C VAL A 215 -18.53 -7.24 46.09
N THR A 216 -19.71 -7.11 45.54
CA THR A 216 -20.65 -8.23 45.47
C THR A 216 -20.21 -9.24 44.43
N PRO A 217 -20.63 -10.52 44.52
CA PRO A 217 -20.37 -11.51 43.51
C PRO A 217 -20.75 -11.06 42.09
N ASP A 218 -21.85 -10.36 41.94
CA ASP A 218 -22.35 -9.82 40.66
C ASP A 218 -21.39 -8.76 40.08
N GLN A 219 -20.76 -7.99 40.94
CA GLN A 219 -19.73 -7.03 40.52
C GLN A 219 -18.42 -7.73 40.11
N MET A 220 -18.16 -8.92 40.68
CA MET A 220 -17.01 -9.74 40.35
C MET A 220 -17.21 -10.56 39.07
N GLU A 221 -18.43 -10.89 38.69
CA GLU A 221 -18.73 -11.61 37.44
C GLU A 221 -18.26 -10.83 36.20
N ASN A 222 -18.32 -9.51 36.23
CA ASN A 222 -17.81 -8.67 35.15
C ASN A 222 -16.26 -8.74 35.02
N PHE A 223 -15.57 -9.24 36.03
CA PHE A 223 -14.13 -9.44 36.05
C PHE A 223 -13.71 -10.90 35.89
N SER A 224 -14.63 -11.79 35.61
CA SER A 224 -14.36 -13.24 35.52
C SER A 224 -13.37 -13.61 34.42
N ASN A 225 -13.16 -12.74 33.45
CA ASN A 225 -12.14 -12.92 32.42
C ASN A 225 -10.74 -12.39 32.80
N TYR A 226 -10.66 -11.64 33.89
CA TYR A 226 -9.39 -11.26 34.47
C TYR A 226 -9.06 -12.26 35.54
N ALA A 227 -8.41 -13.32 35.11
CA ALA A 227 -7.89 -14.37 35.94
C ALA A 227 -8.21 -14.19 37.42
N THR A 228 -9.05 -15.02 37.90
CA THR A 228 -9.38 -15.24 39.30
C THR A 228 -8.21 -15.22 40.27
N ASN A 229 -7.00 -15.09 39.78
CA ASN A 229 -5.75 -15.15 40.51
C ASN A 229 -5.15 -13.79 40.87
N THR A 230 -5.63 -12.68 40.34
CA THR A 230 -5.08 -11.35 40.65
C THR A 230 -5.88 -10.59 41.69
N TYR A 231 -7.05 -11.06 42.03
CA TYR A 231 -7.84 -10.56 43.16
C TYR A 231 -7.85 -11.56 44.30
N GLN A 232 -6.71 -11.94 44.74
CA GLN A 232 -6.57 -12.31 46.14
C GLN A 232 -6.50 -10.99 46.91
N ALA A 233 -7.60 -10.63 47.53
CA ALA A 233 -7.57 -9.61 48.56
C ALA A 233 -6.50 -9.98 49.57
N GLY A 234 -5.40 -9.22 49.57
CA GLY A 234 -4.48 -9.18 50.69
C GLY A 234 -5.10 -8.33 51.79
#